data_36de65f56c8cae3809c9666bdcdc1e25
#
_entry.id   36de65f56c8cae3809c9666bdcdc1e25
#
_cell.length_a   1.000
_cell.length_b   1.000
_cell.length_c   1.000
_cell.angle_alpha   90.00
_cell.angle_beta   90.00
_cell.angle_gamma   90.00
#
_symmetry.space_group_name_H-M   'P 1'
#
loop_
_entity.id
_entity.type
_entity.pdbx_description
1 polymer ?
#
loop_
_entity_poly.entity_id
_entity_poly.type
_entity_poly.pdbx_seq_one_letter_code
_entity_poly.pdbx_strand_id
1 'polypeptide(L)'
;MSAYGAGAYHRLTQEQADAICLKHDRLWTARPGGARAVFSWLDLTGLNFRGRNLSDADFTGALLVGAKFGGARLDHAVFFGADLQEADLTEASMRRCDLRGACLRGADLSGADMFEADLREGSIAAVDKVKGLRLLEHATRVAEIHGATLTGANLERSKMSGVIAIKADFTDAVLKDAKLVRANLKQCNMNGANLAGADLSGADLSGADLRDTVLVGATIYACNTTDARMDGALTDKPSATSVTALPYGDMIKAHALWCETGGAEGAPSVFNGADLRALKSIKSYNLTALSAKGAVFYGLDMEGVQLQGAHLEGADLRACNLRRADLRGARLMGAKLSGSDLREALLGPLMIGPERLLPCDMTRVVAKGADFSQADMRQAIMVFGDLSRSNFTGANLRQADLTAAHRPGARGLPQHADSAS
;
A
#
# COMPACT_ATOMS: atom_id res chain seq x y z
N MET A 1 -27.07 18.61 -2.15
CA MET A 1 -28.40 18.50 -2.79
C MET A 1 -28.22 17.63 -4.03
N SER A 2 -28.88 16.48 -4.09
CA SER A 2 -28.81 15.52 -5.20
C SER A 2 -29.28 16.19 -6.50
N ALA A 3 -28.39 16.26 -7.50
CA ALA A 3 -28.64 16.89 -8.82
C ALA A 3 -29.38 15.96 -9.79
N TYR A 4 -29.98 14.88 -9.29
CA TYR A 4 -30.79 13.99 -10.13
C TYR A 4 -32.25 14.43 -10.06
N GLY A 5 -32.82 14.74 -11.23
CA GLY A 5 -34.24 15.04 -11.39
C GLY A 5 -35.09 13.94 -10.80
N ALA A 6 -36.19 14.34 -10.14
CA ALA A 6 -37.09 13.57 -9.31
C ALA A 6 -37.80 12.39 -10.00
N GLY A 7 -37.03 11.37 -10.37
CA GLY A 7 -37.54 10.01 -10.49
C GLY A 7 -37.22 9.32 -9.16
N ALA A 8 -38.25 8.98 -8.38
CA ALA A 8 -38.04 8.32 -7.09
C ALA A 8 -37.24 7.02 -7.31
N TYR A 9 -36.03 6.95 -6.72
CA TYR A 9 -35.28 5.69 -6.66
C TYR A 9 -36.16 4.65 -5.95
N HIS A 10 -36.25 3.46 -6.51
CA HIS A 10 -36.91 2.37 -5.83
C HIS A 10 -35.98 1.83 -4.73
N ARG A 11 -36.41 2.01 -3.47
CA ARG A 11 -35.66 1.52 -2.31
C ARG A 11 -35.87 0.02 -2.13
N LEU A 12 -34.78 -0.73 -2.03
CA LEU A 12 -34.83 -2.14 -1.67
C LEU A 12 -34.77 -2.33 -0.15
N THR A 13 -35.44 -3.40 0.31
CA THR A 13 -35.19 -3.95 1.64
C THR A 13 -33.94 -4.84 1.60
N GLN A 14 -33.39 -5.16 2.78
CA GLN A 14 -32.26 -6.09 2.87
C GLN A 14 -32.61 -7.46 2.29
N GLU A 15 -33.81 -7.97 2.55
CA GLU A 15 -34.28 -9.26 2.03
C GLU A 15 -34.33 -9.29 0.52
N GLN A 16 -34.79 -8.21 -0.11
CA GLN A 16 -34.84 -8.09 -1.57
C GLN A 16 -33.42 -8.07 -2.17
N ALA A 17 -32.51 -7.32 -1.54
CA ALA A 17 -31.12 -7.28 -1.95
C ALA A 17 -30.45 -8.66 -1.78
N ASP A 18 -30.70 -9.35 -0.68
CA ASP A 18 -30.18 -10.70 -0.41
C ASP A 18 -30.69 -11.72 -1.43
N ALA A 19 -31.93 -11.60 -1.87
CA ALA A 19 -32.48 -12.47 -2.94
C ALA A 19 -31.76 -12.27 -4.28
N ILE A 20 -31.35 -11.04 -4.61
CA ILE A 20 -30.53 -10.73 -5.80
C ILE A 20 -29.13 -11.31 -5.63
N CYS A 21 -28.50 -11.12 -4.46
CA CYS A 21 -27.18 -11.68 -4.13
C CYS A 21 -27.18 -13.21 -4.22
N LEU A 22 -28.23 -13.88 -3.73
CA LEU A 22 -28.34 -15.34 -3.80
C LEU A 22 -28.37 -15.86 -5.25
N LYS A 23 -29.03 -15.15 -6.17
CA LYS A 23 -29.01 -15.48 -7.59
C LYS A 23 -27.60 -15.26 -8.18
N HIS A 24 -26.91 -14.22 -7.74
CA HIS A 24 -25.54 -13.94 -8.15
C HIS A 24 -24.57 -15.02 -7.67
N ASP A 25 -24.68 -15.47 -6.41
CA ASP A 25 -23.89 -16.57 -5.87
C ASP A 25 -24.13 -17.88 -6.65
N ARG A 26 -25.37 -18.16 -7.09
CA ARG A 26 -25.67 -19.30 -7.94
C ARG A 26 -24.98 -19.22 -9.29
N LEU A 27 -24.89 -18.04 -9.90
CA LEU A 27 -24.14 -17.82 -11.13
C LEU A 27 -22.68 -18.19 -10.95
N TRP A 28 -22.04 -17.68 -9.89
CA TRP A 28 -20.64 -17.95 -9.61
C TRP A 28 -20.33 -19.39 -9.21
N THR A 29 -21.34 -20.12 -8.73
CA THR A 29 -21.21 -21.54 -8.39
C THR A 29 -21.77 -22.47 -9.48
N ALA A 30 -22.06 -21.94 -10.67
CA ALA A 30 -22.63 -22.65 -11.82
C ALA A 30 -23.91 -23.45 -11.49
N ARG A 31 -24.74 -22.90 -10.57
CA ARG A 31 -26.03 -23.54 -10.18
C ARG A 31 -27.18 -23.00 -11.02
N PRO A 32 -28.23 -23.83 -11.28
CA PRO A 32 -29.41 -23.39 -12.01
C PRO A 32 -30.10 -22.18 -11.37
N GLY A 33 -30.61 -21.26 -12.21
CA GLY A 33 -31.28 -20.04 -11.77
C GLY A 33 -30.34 -18.96 -11.29
N GLY A 34 -29.04 -19.06 -11.59
CA GLY A 34 -28.05 -18.02 -11.37
C GLY A 34 -28.24 -16.82 -12.31
N ALA A 35 -28.07 -15.61 -11.81
CA ALA A 35 -28.12 -14.36 -12.58
C ALA A 35 -27.16 -13.33 -11.99
N ARG A 36 -26.55 -12.50 -12.85
CA ARG A 36 -25.73 -11.37 -12.43
C ARG A 36 -26.55 -10.42 -11.54
N ALA A 37 -25.97 -9.94 -10.44
CA ALA A 37 -26.60 -8.92 -9.61
C ALA A 37 -26.65 -7.58 -10.37
N VAL A 38 -27.85 -7.02 -10.49
CA VAL A 38 -28.10 -5.72 -11.11
C VAL A 38 -28.85 -4.86 -10.11
N PHE A 39 -28.18 -3.81 -9.64
CA PHE A 39 -28.67 -2.85 -8.67
C PHE A 39 -28.72 -1.42 -9.25
N SER A 40 -28.64 -1.30 -10.57
CA SER A 40 -28.56 -0.02 -11.26
C SER A 40 -29.80 0.85 -10.93
N TRP A 41 -29.53 2.12 -10.54
CA TRP A 41 -30.55 3.12 -10.24
C TRP A 41 -31.50 2.76 -9.07
N LEU A 42 -31.07 1.89 -8.16
CA LEU A 42 -31.81 1.52 -6.96
C LEU A 42 -31.29 2.27 -5.74
N ASP A 43 -32.14 2.47 -4.73
CA ASP A 43 -31.76 2.95 -3.42
C ASP A 43 -31.42 1.76 -2.51
N LEU A 44 -30.13 1.67 -2.18
CA LEU A 44 -29.52 0.63 -1.36
C LEU A 44 -28.89 1.25 -0.10
N THR A 45 -29.33 2.46 0.28
CA THR A 45 -28.80 3.21 1.40
C THR A 45 -28.79 2.39 2.68
N GLY A 46 -27.62 2.25 3.30
CA GLY A 46 -27.39 1.55 4.56
C GLY A 46 -27.46 0.03 4.49
N LEU A 47 -27.69 -0.59 3.31
CA LEU A 47 -27.77 -2.05 3.18
C LEU A 47 -26.43 -2.73 3.44
N ASN A 48 -26.49 -3.99 3.88
CA ASN A 48 -25.35 -4.80 4.26
C ASN A 48 -24.99 -5.84 3.20
N PHE A 49 -23.79 -5.67 2.61
CA PHE A 49 -23.21 -6.57 1.63
C PHE A 49 -21.85 -7.14 2.10
N ARG A 50 -21.54 -7.07 3.39
CA ARG A 50 -20.26 -7.51 3.94
C ARG A 50 -19.93 -8.94 3.57
N GLY A 51 -18.69 -9.17 3.11
CA GLY A 51 -18.16 -10.48 2.76
C GLY A 51 -18.84 -11.16 1.56
N ARG A 52 -19.80 -10.50 0.90
CA ARG A 52 -20.49 -11.04 -0.29
C ARG A 52 -19.54 -11.07 -1.50
N ASN A 53 -19.72 -12.07 -2.35
CA ASN A 53 -19.14 -12.04 -3.68
C ASN A 53 -20.12 -11.33 -4.64
N LEU A 54 -19.73 -10.13 -5.05
CA LEU A 54 -20.45 -9.26 -5.97
C LEU A 54 -19.56 -8.84 -7.14
N SER A 55 -18.60 -9.71 -7.50
CA SER A 55 -17.74 -9.50 -8.66
C SER A 55 -18.62 -9.38 -9.93
N ASP A 56 -18.28 -8.45 -10.81
CA ASP A 56 -19.05 -8.10 -12.01
C ASP A 56 -20.49 -7.57 -11.76
N ALA A 57 -20.90 -7.30 -10.50
CA ALA A 57 -22.20 -6.73 -10.21
C ALA A 57 -22.34 -5.31 -10.80
N ASP A 58 -23.56 -4.91 -11.09
CA ASP A 58 -23.88 -3.60 -11.68
C ASP A 58 -24.59 -2.71 -10.65
N PHE A 59 -23.90 -1.68 -10.20
CA PHE A 59 -24.38 -0.63 -9.29
C PHE A 59 -24.46 0.74 -9.99
N THR A 60 -24.55 0.76 -11.32
CA THR A 60 -24.60 2.02 -12.09
C THR A 60 -25.66 2.96 -11.54
N GLY A 61 -25.25 4.18 -11.14
CA GLY A 61 -26.14 5.21 -10.62
C GLY A 61 -26.88 4.87 -9.33
N ALA A 62 -26.53 3.79 -8.63
CA ALA A 62 -27.19 3.39 -7.39
C ALA A 62 -26.91 4.38 -6.24
N LEU A 63 -27.86 4.52 -5.31
CA LEU A 63 -27.65 5.22 -4.03
C LEU A 63 -27.17 4.19 -3.00
N LEU A 64 -25.94 4.36 -2.55
CA LEU A 64 -25.24 3.43 -1.65
C LEU A 64 -24.72 4.15 -0.39
N VAL A 65 -25.35 5.26 -0.03
CA VAL A 65 -24.95 6.07 1.12
C VAL A 65 -24.93 5.21 2.39
N GLY A 66 -23.78 5.13 3.06
CA GLY A 66 -23.61 4.32 4.27
C GLY A 66 -23.77 2.81 4.07
N ALA A 67 -23.79 2.30 2.83
CA ALA A 67 -23.85 0.86 2.55
C ALA A 67 -22.58 0.16 3.05
N LYS A 68 -22.70 -1.11 3.46
CA LYS A 68 -21.63 -1.87 4.11
C LYS A 68 -21.11 -2.96 3.20
N PHE A 69 -19.90 -2.78 2.68
CA PHE A 69 -19.21 -3.72 1.81
C PHE A 69 -17.91 -4.28 2.42
N GLY A 70 -17.68 -4.11 3.72
CA GLY A 70 -16.46 -4.56 4.38
C GLY A 70 -16.11 -6.01 4.02
N GLY A 71 -14.89 -6.25 3.49
CA GLY A 71 -14.42 -7.56 3.04
C GLY A 71 -15.17 -8.17 1.85
N ALA A 72 -16.04 -7.43 1.16
CA ALA A 72 -16.75 -7.93 -0.02
C ALA A 72 -15.80 -8.10 -1.22
N ARG A 73 -16.13 -9.01 -2.13
CA ARG A 73 -15.47 -9.14 -3.42
C ARG A 73 -16.30 -8.39 -4.47
N LEU A 74 -15.74 -7.32 -4.98
CA LEU A 74 -16.36 -6.40 -5.93
C LEU A 74 -15.54 -6.29 -7.23
N ASP A 75 -14.65 -7.24 -7.50
CA ASP A 75 -13.77 -7.20 -8.67
C ASP A 75 -14.59 -7.02 -9.94
N HIS A 76 -14.17 -6.07 -10.80
CA HIS A 76 -14.87 -5.70 -12.04
C HIS A 76 -16.30 -5.16 -11.86
N ALA A 77 -16.77 -4.91 -10.63
CA ALA A 77 -18.09 -4.32 -10.43
C ALA A 77 -18.15 -2.90 -11.01
N VAL A 78 -19.35 -2.53 -11.46
CA VAL A 78 -19.60 -1.22 -12.08
C VAL A 78 -20.33 -0.33 -11.08
N PHE A 79 -19.64 0.73 -10.62
CA PHE A 79 -20.17 1.79 -9.77
C PHE A 79 -20.26 3.12 -10.51
N PHE A 80 -20.38 3.07 -11.82
CA PHE A 80 -20.43 4.26 -12.67
C PHE A 80 -21.50 5.24 -12.19
N GLY A 81 -21.07 6.43 -11.74
CA GLY A 81 -21.96 7.48 -11.22
C GLY A 81 -22.72 7.13 -9.95
N ALA A 82 -22.37 6.08 -9.24
CA ALA A 82 -23.00 5.69 -7.97
C ALA A 82 -22.67 6.68 -6.85
N ASP A 83 -23.55 6.76 -5.87
CA ASP A 83 -23.37 7.54 -4.63
C ASP A 83 -22.98 6.61 -3.47
N LEU A 84 -21.70 6.57 -3.15
CA LEU A 84 -21.09 5.75 -2.11
C LEU A 84 -20.66 6.59 -0.89
N GLN A 85 -21.31 7.74 -0.67
CA GLN A 85 -20.96 8.59 0.48
C GLN A 85 -21.06 7.80 1.79
N GLU A 86 -20.04 7.95 2.65
CA GLU A 86 -19.97 7.29 3.96
C GLU A 86 -20.07 5.74 3.90
N ALA A 87 -19.90 5.12 2.73
CA ALA A 87 -19.92 3.67 2.61
C ALA A 87 -18.70 3.03 3.31
N ASP A 88 -18.91 1.87 3.92
CA ASP A 88 -17.87 1.02 4.47
C ASP A 88 -17.40 0.03 3.40
N LEU A 89 -16.21 0.28 2.86
CA LEU A 89 -15.53 -0.54 1.85
C LEU A 89 -14.22 -1.13 2.40
N THR A 90 -14.08 -1.20 3.73
CA THR A 90 -12.88 -1.67 4.40
C THR A 90 -12.51 -3.09 3.94
N GLU A 91 -11.23 -3.31 3.59
CA GLU A 91 -10.69 -4.59 3.13
C GLU A 91 -11.44 -5.20 1.91
N ALA A 92 -12.25 -4.43 1.20
CA ALA A 92 -12.96 -4.91 0.01
C ALA A 92 -12.00 -5.14 -1.17
N SER A 93 -12.24 -6.20 -1.94
CA SER A 93 -11.56 -6.39 -3.22
C SER A 93 -12.34 -5.67 -4.31
N MET A 94 -11.76 -4.59 -4.86
CA MET A 94 -12.37 -3.72 -5.88
C MET A 94 -11.48 -3.61 -7.12
N ARG A 95 -10.78 -4.68 -7.45
CA ARG A 95 -9.85 -4.71 -8.57
C ARG A 95 -10.58 -4.44 -9.89
N ARG A 96 -10.03 -3.49 -10.67
CA ARG A 96 -10.58 -3.10 -11.97
C ARG A 96 -12.05 -2.64 -11.95
N CYS A 97 -12.55 -2.15 -10.80
CA CYS A 97 -13.87 -1.55 -10.73
C CYS A 97 -13.97 -0.31 -11.60
N ASP A 98 -15.15 -0.10 -12.16
CA ASP A 98 -15.51 1.16 -12.82
C ASP A 98 -16.18 2.10 -11.82
N LEU A 99 -15.42 3.06 -11.30
CA LEU A 99 -15.86 4.09 -10.35
C LEU A 99 -15.94 5.48 -11.03
N ARG A 100 -15.98 5.54 -12.35
CA ARG A 100 -16.02 6.81 -13.06
C ARG A 100 -17.25 7.63 -12.67
N GLY A 101 -16.99 8.88 -12.29
CA GLY A 101 -18.05 9.79 -11.83
C GLY A 101 -18.74 9.39 -10.52
N ALA A 102 -18.24 8.41 -9.78
CA ALA A 102 -18.80 8.02 -8.47
C ALA A 102 -18.47 9.03 -7.38
N CYS A 103 -19.33 9.13 -6.38
CA CYS A 103 -19.12 9.92 -5.18
C CYS A 103 -18.80 9.01 -3.99
N LEU A 104 -17.57 9.10 -3.46
CA LEU A 104 -17.10 8.34 -2.30
C LEU A 104 -16.74 9.29 -1.14
N ARG A 105 -17.42 10.41 -1.00
CA ARG A 105 -17.15 11.36 0.09
C ARG A 105 -17.28 10.70 1.44
N GLY A 106 -16.23 10.81 2.27
CA GLY A 106 -16.22 10.24 3.61
C GLY A 106 -16.33 8.73 3.66
N ALA A 107 -16.22 8.01 2.54
CA ALA A 107 -16.19 6.56 2.51
C ALA A 107 -14.91 6.01 3.17
N ASP A 108 -15.02 4.85 3.80
CA ASP A 108 -13.89 4.13 4.37
C ASP A 108 -13.46 2.98 3.44
N LEU A 109 -12.31 3.17 2.79
CA LEU A 109 -11.66 2.21 1.90
C LEU A 109 -10.34 1.69 2.50
N SER A 110 -10.21 1.74 3.84
CA SER A 110 -9.00 1.26 4.51
C SER A 110 -8.69 -0.18 4.13
N GLY A 111 -7.47 -0.42 3.64
CA GLY A 111 -7.03 -1.74 3.21
C GLY A 111 -7.70 -2.30 1.94
N ALA A 112 -8.57 -1.54 1.27
CA ALA A 112 -9.22 -1.99 0.05
C ALA A 112 -8.23 -2.25 -1.10
N ASP A 113 -8.46 -3.28 -1.90
CA ASP A 113 -7.67 -3.56 -3.11
C ASP A 113 -8.37 -2.96 -4.35
N MET A 114 -7.88 -1.80 -4.78
CA MET A 114 -8.38 -1.05 -5.93
C MET A 114 -7.40 -1.11 -7.13
N PHE A 115 -6.64 -2.20 -7.24
CA PHE A 115 -5.69 -2.39 -8.34
C PHE A 115 -6.36 -2.17 -9.70
N GLU A 116 -5.79 -1.29 -10.53
CA GLU A 116 -6.31 -0.90 -11.86
C GLU A 116 -7.75 -0.33 -11.85
N ALA A 117 -8.31 0.11 -10.72
CA ALA A 117 -9.63 0.75 -10.67
C ALA A 117 -9.65 2.07 -11.46
N ASP A 118 -10.81 2.40 -12.03
CA ASP A 118 -11.01 3.61 -12.83
C ASP A 118 -11.89 4.63 -12.11
N LEU A 119 -11.28 5.71 -11.63
CA LEU A 119 -11.92 6.82 -10.91
C LEU A 119 -11.90 8.13 -11.76
N ARG A 120 -11.80 8.04 -13.07
CA ARG A 120 -11.83 9.23 -13.93
C ARG A 120 -13.22 9.86 -13.95
N GLU A 121 -13.32 10.99 -14.61
CA GLU A 121 -14.61 11.57 -14.93
C GLU A 121 -15.48 10.62 -15.75
N GLY A 122 -16.78 10.66 -15.51
CA GLY A 122 -17.78 9.90 -16.25
C GLY A 122 -18.90 10.82 -16.73
N SER A 123 -19.40 10.61 -17.95
CA SER A 123 -20.54 11.34 -18.49
C SER A 123 -21.78 10.44 -18.38
N ILE A 124 -22.77 10.86 -17.61
CA ILE A 124 -24.03 10.12 -17.44
C ILE A 124 -25.04 10.70 -18.44
N ALA A 125 -25.58 9.83 -19.30
CA ALA A 125 -26.76 10.15 -20.08
C ALA A 125 -28.00 9.81 -19.25
N ALA A 126 -28.82 10.79 -18.88
CA ALA A 126 -30.11 10.51 -18.26
C ALA A 126 -31.13 10.13 -19.33
N VAL A 127 -31.88 9.06 -19.07
CA VAL A 127 -33.00 8.63 -19.95
C VAL A 127 -34.27 9.32 -19.45
N ASP A 128 -34.79 10.25 -20.28
CA ASP A 128 -36.11 10.79 -20.04
C ASP A 128 -37.16 9.76 -20.52
N LYS A 129 -37.97 9.23 -19.59
CA LYS A 129 -39.00 8.21 -19.87
C LYS A 129 -40.10 8.71 -20.80
N VAL A 130 -40.23 10.01 -21.05
CA VAL A 130 -41.30 10.63 -21.86
C VAL A 130 -40.84 11.02 -23.25
N LYS A 131 -39.57 11.33 -23.45
CA LYS A 131 -39.04 11.89 -24.72
C LYS A 131 -37.94 11.08 -25.38
N GLY A 132 -37.72 9.84 -24.95
CA GLY A 132 -36.62 9.01 -25.45
C GLY A 132 -35.25 9.48 -25.01
N LEU A 133 -34.18 8.96 -25.60
CA LEU A 133 -32.81 9.35 -25.32
C LEU A 133 -32.63 10.87 -25.55
N ARG A 134 -32.70 11.65 -24.49
CA ARG A 134 -32.11 12.97 -24.49
C ARG A 134 -30.66 12.77 -24.05
N LEU A 135 -29.74 13.08 -24.94
CA LEU A 135 -28.42 13.53 -24.53
C LEU A 135 -28.67 14.80 -23.70
N LEU A 136 -28.88 14.61 -22.39
CA LEU A 136 -28.87 15.72 -21.46
C LEU A 136 -27.49 16.36 -21.57
N GLU A 137 -27.46 17.69 -21.48
CA GLU A 137 -26.23 18.47 -21.36
C GLU A 137 -25.25 17.67 -20.55
N HIS A 138 -24.07 17.43 -21.12
CA HIS A 138 -23.03 16.56 -20.55
C HIS A 138 -22.70 16.98 -19.12
N ALA A 139 -23.43 16.48 -18.15
CA ALA A 139 -23.02 16.57 -16.76
C ALA A 139 -21.86 15.59 -16.57
N THR A 140 -20.67 16.02 -16.99
CA THR A 140 -19.45 15.32 -16.69
C THR A 140 -19.29 15.32 -15.17
N ARG A 141 -19.37 14.16 -14.56
CA ARG A 141 -19.09 14.02 -13.12
C ARG A 141 -17.65 13.57 -12.94
N VAL A 142 -16.94 14.31 -12.15
CA VAL A 142 -15.63 13.92 -11.66
C VAL A 142 -15.84 12.96 -10.50
N ALA A 143 -15.04 11.90 -10.38
CA ALA A 143 -15.08 11.08 -9.19
C ALA A 143 -14.59 11.90 -7.99
N GLU A 144 -15.34 11.81 -6.88
CA GLU A 144 -15.08 12.57 -5.67
C GLU A 144 -14.78 11.61 -4.51
N ILE A 145 -13.58 11.72 -3.95
CA ILE A 145 -13.15 10.98 -2.76
C ILE A 145 -12.75 11.95 -1.63
N HIS A 146 -13.42 13.12 -1.58
CA HIS A 146 -13.16 14.14 -0.57
C HIS A 146 -13.35 13.58 0.84
N GLY A 147 -12.33 13.72 1.70
CA GLY A 147 -12.37 13.22 3.07
C GLY A 147 -12.52 11.71 3.23
N ALA A 148 -12.37 10.94 2.14
CA ALA A 148 -12.37 9.48 2.23
C ALA A 148 -11.11 8.96 2.90
N THR A 149 -11.20 7.81 3.57
CA THR A 149 -10.07 7.11 4.18
C THR A 149 -9.62 5.97 3.25
N LEU A 150 -8.37 6.04 2.79
CA LEU A 150 -7.73 5.05 1.92
C LEU A 150 -6.44 4.51 2.56
N THR A 151 -6.38 4.53 3.89
CA THR A 151 -5.20 4.08 4.63
C THR A 151 -4.83 2.66 4.26
N GLY A 152 -3.62 2.50 3.70
CA GLY A 152 -3.09 1.22 3.26
C GLY A 152 -3.83 0.57 2.09
N ALA A 153 -4.70 1.30 1.39
CA ALA A 153 -5.36 0.79 0.20
C ALA A 153 -4.36 0.54 -0.93
N ASN A 154 -4.62 -0.48 -1.73
CA ASN A 154 -3.87 -0.74 -2.95
C ASN A 154 -4.53 -0.04 -4.15
N LEU A 155 -3.92 1.03 -4.61
CA LEU A 155 -4.33 1.82 -5.78
C LEU A 155 -3.29 1.71 -6.92
N GLU A 156 -2.48 0.65 -6.91
CA GLU A 156 -1.48 0.45 -7.96
C GLU A 156 -2.15 0.44 -9.34
N ARG A 157 -1.58 1.24 -10.27
CA ARG A 157 -2.04 1.40 -11.66
C ARG A 157 -3.47 1.93 -11.80
N SER A 158 -4.08 2.46 -10.74
CA SER A 158 -5.40 3.07 -10.81
C SER A 158 -5.41 4.31 -11.71
N LYS A 159 -6.58 4.58 -12.32
CA LYS A 159 -6.79 5.74 -13.18
C LYS A 159 -7.58 6.79 -12.41
N MET A 160 -6.88 7.82 -11.94
CA MET A 160 -7.41 8.87 -11.05
C MET A 160 -7.22 10.28 -11.64
N SER A 161 -7.06 10.40 -12.96
CA SER A 161 -6.89 11.72 -13.60
C SER A 161 -8.11 12.59 -13.36
N GLY A 162 -7.88 13.80 -12.87
CA GLY A 162 -8.93 14.78 -12.56
C GLY A 162 -9.73 14.50 -11.28
N VAL A 163 -9.42 13.44 -10.52
CA VAL A 163 -10.15 13.11 -9.27
C VAL A 163 -10.11 14.27 -8.28
N ILE A 164 -11.19 14.47 -7.52
CA ILE A 164 -11.25 15.41 -6.41
C ILE A 164 -11.09 14.63 -5.09
N ALA A 165 -9.92 14.77 -4.46
CA ALA A 165 -9.52 14.02 -3.28
C ALA A 165 -9.10 14.94 -2.12
N ILE A 166 -9.68 16.13 -2.00
CA ILE A 166 -9.33 17.11 -0.98
C ILE A 166 -9.48 16.49 0.41
N LYS A 167 -8.43 16.61 1.26
CA LYS A 167 -8.39 16.05 2.62
C LYS A 167 -8.61 14.53 2.71
N ALA A 168 -8.44 13.79 1.63
CA ALA A 168 -8.45 12.34 1.70
C ALA A 168 -7.21 11.81 2.42
N ASP A 169 -7.36 10.67 3.10
CA ASP A 169 -6.27 10.03 3.83
C ASP A 169 -5.74 8.83 3.04
N PHE A 170 -4.58 8.99 2.43
CA PHE A 170 -3.83 7.97 1.71
C PHE A 170 -2.63 7.45 2.52
N THR A 171 -2.65 7.60 3.84
CA THR A 171 -1.56 7.09 4.68
C THR A 171 -1.22 5.65 4.30
N ASP A 172 0.07 5.37 4.01
CA ASP A 172 0.57 4.06 3.63
C ASP A 172 -0.09 3.42 2.40
N ALA A 173 -0.86 4.15 1.61
CA ALA A 173 -1.48 3.61 0.40
C ALA A 173 -0.43 3.30 -0.68
N VAL A 174 -0.70 2.29 -1.50
CA VAL A 174 0.14 1.92 -2.64
C VAL A 174 -0.46 2.55 -3.90
N LEU A 175 0.15 3.62 -4.39
CA LEU A 175 -0.25 4.37 -5.60
C LEU A 175 0.79 4.19 -6.72
N LYS A 176 1.55 3.09 -6.70
CA LYS A 176 2.57 2.81 -7.70
C LYS A 176 1.97 2.80 -9.11
N ASP A 177 2.64 3.52 -10.03
CA ASP A 177 2.21 3.66 -11.42
C ASP A 177 0.77 4.23 -11.61
N ALA A 178 0.16 4.82 -10.58
CA ALA A 178 -1.16 5.43 -10.66
C ALA A 178 -1.16 6.69 -11.54
N LYS A 179 -2.28 6.95 -12.23
CA LYS A 179 -2.46 8.14 -13.07
C LYS A 179 -3.25 9.20 -12.33
N LEU A 180 -2.57 10.20 -11.80
CA LEU A 180 -3.11 11.32 -11.00
C LEU A 180 -3.03 12.67 -11.73
N VAL A 181 -2.99 12.62 -13.06
CA VAL A 181 -2.88 13.84 -13.88
C VAL A 181 -4.00 14.82 -13.57
N ARG A 182 -3.65 16.07 -13.22
CA ARG A 182 -4.58 17.13 -12.81
C ARG A 182 -5.51 16.76 -11.64
N ALA A 183 -5.14 15.80 -10.81
CA ALA A 183 -5.89 15.47 -9.61
C ALA A 183 -5.85 16.61 -8.58
N ASN A 184 -6.96 16.86 -7.91
CA ASN A 184 -7.02 17.80 -6.79
C ASN A 184 -6.78 17.05 -5.46
N LEU A 185 -5.54 17.11 -5.00
CA LEU A 185 -5.04 16.40 -3.82
C LEU A 185 -4.72 17.36 -2.65
N LYS A 186 -5.40 18.53 -2.62
CA LYS A 186 -5.17 19.54 -1.58
C LYS A 186 -5.36 18.96 -0.19
N GLN A 187 -4.39 19.28 0.69
CA GLN A 187 -4.46 18.91 2.10
C GLN A 187 -4.63 17.40 2.36
N CYS A 188 -4.32 16.54 1.37
CA CYS A 188 -4.30 15.11 1.57
C CYS A 188 -3.22 14.69 2.56
N ASN A 189 -3.50 13.65 3.32
CA ASN A 189 -2.50 12.93 4.07
C ASN A 189 -1.98 11.77 3.21
N MET A 190 -0.72 11.85 2.77
CA MET A 190 -0.04 10.79 2.01
C MET A 190 1.21 10.26 2.75
N ASN A 191 1.25 10.46 4.07
CA ASN A 191 2.38 10.01 4.88
C ASN A 191 2.67 8.52 4.64
N GLY A 192 3.90 8.18 4.29
CA GLY A 192 4.32 6.80 4.02
C GLY A 192 3.78 6.19 2.73
N ALA A 193 2.98 6.91 1.94
CA ALA A 193 2.42 6.36 0.70
C ALA A 193 3.50 6.06 -0.35
N ASN A 194 3.26 5.04 -1.17
CA ASN A 194 4.14 4.66 -2.27
C ASN A 194 3.58 5.17 -3.61
N LEU A 195 4.16 6.25 -4.13
CA LEU A 195 3.84 6.90 -5.40
C LEU A 195 4.91 6.61 -6.48
N ALA A 196 5.70 5.54 -6.32
CA ALA A 196 6.74 5.21 -7.30
C ALA A 196 6.14 5.06 -8.70
N GLY A 197 6.72 5.76 -9.69
CA GLY A 197 6.25 5.73 -11.08
C GLY A 197 4.91 6.41 -11.32
N ALA A 198 4.26 7.01 -10.32
CA ALA A 198 2.98 7.68 -10.49
C ALA A 198 3.09 8.94 -11.36
N ASP A 199 2.04 9.24 -12.11
CA ASP A 199 1.96 10.46 -12.93
C ASP A 199 1.09 11.51 -12.22
N LEU A 200 1.75 12.49 -11.63
CA LEU A 200 1.15 13.62 -10.89
C LEU A 200 1.14 14.91 -11.72
N SER A 201 1.37 14.83 -13.04
CA SER A 201 1.47 16.02 -13.91
C SER A 201 0.27 16.96 -13.72
N GLY A 202 0.55 18.21 -13.37
CA GLY A 202 -0.46 19.23 -13.12
C GLY A 202 -1.36 19.01 -11.91
N ALA A 203 -1.07 18.03 -11.04
CA ALA A 203 -1.82 17.79 -9.81
C ALA A 203 -1.61 18.93 -8.80
N ASP A 204 -2.61 19.17 -7.96
CA ASP A 204 -2.55 20.14 -6.87
C ASP A 204 -2.41 19.43 -5.51
N LEU A 205 -1.21 19.43 -4.97
CA LEU A 205 -0.82 18.88 -3.67
C LEU A 205 -0.63 19.96 -2.60
N SER A 206 -1.20 21.18 -2.81
CA SER A 206 -1.00 22.26 -1.85
C SER A 206 -1.47 21.87 -0.45
N GLY A 207 -0.60 22.09 0.54
CA GLY A 207 -0.81 21.73 1.95
C GLY A 207 -0.88 20.23 2.23
N ALA A 208 -0.52 19.36 1.27
CA ALA A 208 -0.51 17.92 1.49
C ALA A 208 0.62 17.47 2.42
N ASP A 209 0.40 16.39 3.16
CA ASP A 209 1.42 15.73 3.96
C ASP A 209 2.04 14.58 3.15
N LEU A 210 3.24 14.81 2.63
CA LEU A 210 4.02 13.88 1.81
C LEU A 210 5.22 13.31 2.59
N ARG A 211 5.22 13.39 3.92
CA ARG A 211 6.32 12.86 4.72
C ARG A 211 6.49 11.36 4.50
N ASP A 212 7.74 10.93 4.41
CA ASP A 212 8.11 9.52 4.19
C ASP A 212 7.50 8.87 2.94
N THR A 213 6.92 9.65 2.03
CA THR A 213 6.41 9.13 0.74
C THR A 213 7.54 8.62 -0.15
N VAL A 214 7.21 7.72 -1.05
CA VAL A 214 8.11 7.29 -2.13
C VAL A 214 7.63 7.89 -3.44
N LEU A 215 8.45 8.75 -4.04
CA LEU A 215 8.22 9.46 -5.30
C LEU A 215 9.24 9.10 -6.39
N VAL A 216 9.95 7.97 -6.22
CA VAL A 216 10.96 7.51 -7.19
C VAL A 216 10.30 7.19 -8.52
N GLY A 217 10.77 7.79 -9.61
CA GLY A 217 10.18 7.65 -10.95
C GLY A 217 8.86 8.36 -11.13
N ALA A 218 8.36 9.09 -10.13
CA ALA A 218 7.11 9.84 -10.25
C ALA A 218 7.28 11.07 -11.16
N THR A 219 6.30 11.29 -12.05
CA THR A 219 6.26 12.50 -12.87
C THR A 219 5.53 13.60 -12.11
N ILE A 220 6.25 14.66 -11.74
CA ILE A 220 5.75 15.81 -10.96
C ILE A 220 5.76 17.11 -11.77
N TYR A 221 5.69 17.03 -13.10
CA TYR A 221 5.69 18.20 -13.97
C TYR A 221 4.48 19.11 -13.71
N ALA A 222 4.73 20.41 -13.53
CA ALA A 222 3.69 21.41 -13.24
C ALA A 222 2.80 21.09 -12.03
N CYS A 223 3.28 20.27 -11.09
CA CYS A 223 2.59 19.97 -9.85
C CYS A 223 2.68 21.15 -8.89
N ASN A 224 1.56 21.50 -8.23
CA ASN A 224 1.55 22.50 -7.17
C ASN A 224 1.81 21.83 -5.82
N THR A 225 2.95 22.10 -5.21
CA THR A 225 3.36 21.57 -3.89
C THR A 225 3.48 22.67 -2.83
N THR A 226 2.83 23.82 -3.04
CA THR A 226 2.87 24.93 -2.06
C THR A 226 2.43 24.42 -0.68
N ASP A 227 3.22 24.73 0.34
CA ASP A 227 2.98 24.30 1.75
C ASP A 227 2.89 22.79 1.96
N ALA A 228 3.31 21.97 0.98
CA ALA A 228 3.39 20.52 1.18
C ALA A 228 4.59 20.14 2.06
N ARG A 229 4.38 19.19 2.97
CA ARG A 229 5.40 18.66 3.88
C ARG A 229 6.07 17.44 3.25
N MET A 230 7.37 17.52 2.97
CA MET A 230 8.11 16.47 2.24
C MET A 230 9.26 15.85 3.07
N ASP A 231 9.26 16.02 4.38
CA ASP A 231 10.34 15.48 5.25
C ASP A 231 10.42 13.95 5.09
N GLY A 232 11.59 13.42 4.80
CA GLY A 232 11.80 11.99 4.60
C GLY A 232 11.21 11.41 3.30
N ALA A 233 10.65 12.25 2.42
CA ALA A 233 10.20 11.81 1.11
C ALA A 233 11.37 11.36 0.24
N LEU A 234 11.22 10.21 -0.44
CA LEU A 234 12.24 9.64 -1.31
C LEU A 234 11.92 10.00 -2.78
N THR A 235 12.74 10.84 -3.36
CA THR A 235 12.65 11.28 -4.78
C THR A 235 13.79 10.69 -5.61
N ASP A 236 13.80 10.89 -6.94
CA ASP A 236 14.90 10.48 -7.81
C ASP A 236 16.21 11.23 -7.52
N LYS A 237 16.10 12.46 -7.00
CA LYS A 237 17.29 13.22 -6.63
C LYS A 237 17.87 12.64 -5.34
N PRO A 238 19.18 12.31 -5.31
CA PRO A 238 19.82 11.93 -4.07
C PRO A 238 19.60 13.01 -3.02
N SER A 239 19.39 12.61 -1.76
CA SER A 239 19.36 13.55 -0.64
C SER A 239 20.62 14.41 -0.68
N ALA A 240 20.49 15.71 -0.46
CA ALA A 240 21.53 16.74 -0.69
C ALA A 240 22.88 16.55 0.03
N THR A 241 23.07 15.45 0.75
CA THR A 241 24.31 15.09 1.46
C THR A 241 25.29 14.26 0.65
N SER A 242 24.97 13.77 -0.54
CA SER A 242 25.91 13.00 -1.38
C SER A 242 26.41 13.83 -2.56
N VAL A 243 27.26 14.81 -2.30
CA VAL A 243 27.81 15.70 -3.33
C VAL A 243 28.98 15.07 -4.14
N THR A 244 29.45 13.88 -3.75
CA THR A 244 30.47 13.13 -4.51
C THR A 244 29.92 11.74 -4.84
N ALA A 245 29.83 11.43 -6.13
CA ALA A 245 29.53 10.08 -6.58
C ALA A 245 30.72 9.17 -6.22
N LEU A 246 30.71 8.67 -4.98
CA LEU A 246 31.68 7.67 -4.56
C LEU A 246 31.46 6.39 -5.38
N PRO A 247 32.54 5.65 -5.68
CA PRO A 247 32.45 4.41 -6.45
C PRO A 247 31.88 3.28 -5.60
N TYR A 248 30.61 3.43 -5.19
CA TYR A 248 29.95 2.49 -4.27
C TYR A 248 30.01 1.04 -4.76
N GLY A 249 29.93 0.82 -6.09
CA GLY A 249 30.04 -0.52 -6.65
C GLY A 249 31.41 -1.17 -6.37
N ASP A 250 32.50 -0.43 -6.48
CA ASP A 250 33.83 -0.94 -6.20
C ASP A 250 34.05 -1.09 -4.69
N MET A 251 33.51 -0.18 -3.88
CA MET A 251 33.55 -0.28 -2.43
C MET A 251 32.80 -1.51 -1.91
N ILE A 252 31.64 -1.86 -2.48
CA ILE A 252 30.90 -3.08 -2.14
C ILE A 252 31.73 -4.32 -2.47
N LYS A 253 32.36 -4.36 -3.65
CA LYS A 253 33.24 -5.49 -4.06
C LYS A 253 34.45 -5.61 -3.14
N ALA A 254 35.09 -4.49 -2.80
CA ALA A 254 36.22 -4.47 -1.90
C ALA A 254 35.85 -4.98 -0.50
N HIS A 255 34.68 -4.58 0.01
CA HIS A 255 34.17 -5.07 1.30
C HIS A 255 33.86 -6.58 1.26
N ALA A 256 33.24 -7.06 0.19
CA ALA A 256 32.93 -8.47 0.02
C ALA A 256 34.23 -9.31 -0.02
N LEU A 257 35.22 -8.85 -0.78
CA LEU A 257 36.53 -9.51 -0.84
C LEU A 257 37.22 -9.52 0.53
N TRP A 258 37.11 -8.41 1.28
CA TRP A 258 37.63 -8.34 2.64
C TRP A 258 36.96 -9.38 3.57
N CYS A 259 35.65 -9.56 3.46
CA CYS A 259 34.92 -10.55 4.24
C CYS A 259 35.31 -11.99 3.83
N GLU A 260 35.42 -12.26 2.53
CA GLU A 260 35.74 -13.60 1.99
C GLU A 260 37.16 -14.05 2.32
N THR A 261 38.10 -13.11 2.36
CA THR A 261 39.51 -13.40 2.63
C THR A 261 39.90 -13.26 4.11
N GLY A 262 38.93 -12.98 4.99
CA GLY A 262 39.21 -12.75 6.41
C GLY A 262 40.10 -11.53 6.64
N GLY A 263 40.04 -10.54 5.76
CA GLY A 263 40.78 -9.28 5.86
C GLY A 263 42.15 -9.28 5.15
N ALA A 264 42.50 -10.36 4.44
CA ALA A 264 43.77 -10.43 3.71
C ALA A 264 43.77 -9.54 2.45
N GLU A 265 42.62 -9.42 1.77
CA GLU A 265 42.45 -8.62 0.56
C GLU A 265 41.17 -7.77 0.69
N GLY A 266 41.05 -6.73 -0.15
CA GLY A 266 39.94 -5.80 -0.11
C GLY A 266 40.05 -4.77 1.00
N ALA A 267 38.93 -4.16 1.39
CA ALA A 267 38.87 -3.18 2.47
C ALA A 267 37.46 -3.07 3.07
N PRO A 268 37.32 -2.93 4.39
CA PRO A 268 36.03 -2.68 5.00
C PRO A 268 35.51 -1.32 4.54
N SER A 269 34.22 -1.22 4.24
CA SER A 269 33.60 -0.02 3.72
C SER A 269 32.48 0.47 4.64
N VAL A 270 32.26 1.78 4.66
CA VAL A 270 31.23 2.46 5.44
C VAL A 270 30.33 3.21 4.46
N PHE A 271 29.02 2.94 4.56
CA PHE A 271 27.98 3.52 3.69
C PHE A 271 26.94 4.32 4.48
N ASN A 272 27.32 4.87 5.64
CA ASN A 272 26.39 5.63 6.47
C ASN A 272 25.81 6.83 5.71
N GLY A 273 24.48 6.92 5.61
CA GLY A 273 23.78 7.95 4.85
C GLY A 273 23.94 7.88 3.33
N ALA A 274 24.60 6.85 2.79
CA ALA A 274 24.81 6.72 1.36
C ALA A 274 23.52 6.37 0.62
N ASP A 275 23.35 6.91 -0.59
CA ASP A 275 22.30 6.47 -1.52
C ASP A 275 22.86 5.40 -2.45
N LEU A 276 22.45 4.14 -2.20
CA LEU A 276 22.97 2.96 -2.89
C LEU A 276 22.03 2.48 -4.02
N ARG A 277 20.95 3.20 -4.32
CA ARG A 277 19.94 2.81 -5.33
C ARG A 277 20.52 2.60 -6.72
N ALA A 278 21.59 3.33 -7.07
CA ALA A 278 22.27 3.20 -8.34
C ALA A 278 22.89 1.82 -8.57
N LEU A 279 23.16 1.03 -7.51
CA LEU A 279 23.73 -0.31 -7.61
C LEU A 279 22.74 -1.31 -8.19
N LYS A 280 21.43 -1.07 -8.07
CA LYS A 280 20.31 -1.93 -8.50
C LYS A 280 20.32 -3.33 -7.87
N SER A 281 21.45 -4.01 -7.77
CA SER A 281 21.59 -5.33 -7.16
C SER A 281 22.91 -5.47 -6.43
N ILE A 282 22.83 -6.05 -5.22
CA ILE A 282 23.96 -6.53 -4.41
C ILE A 282 23.68 -7.98 -3.95
N LYS A 283 23.01 -8.74 -4.81
CA LYS A 283 22.61 -10.12 -4.58
C LYS A 283 23.81 -11.01 -4.24
N SER A 284 23.65 -11.82 -3.19
CA SER A 284 24.60 -12.82 -2.72
C SER A 284 25.97 -12.29 -2.29
N TYR A 285 26.21 -10.98 -2.22
CA TYR A 285 27.47 -10.46 -1.69
C TYR A 285 27.60 -10.77 -0.19
N ASN A 286 28.84 -11.08 0.23
CA ASN A 286 29.19 -11.16 1.63
C ASN A 286 29.51 -9.76 2.18
N LEU A 287 28.57 -9.19 2.90
CA LEU A 287 28.65 -7.86 3.50
C LEU A 287 28.52 -7.93 5.03
N THR A 288 29.10 -8.97 5.61
CA THR A 288 29.13 -9.19 7.07
C THR A 288 29.72 -7.96 7.78
N ALA A 289 29.08 -7.53 8.86
CA ALA A 289 29.46 -6.38 9.68
C ALA A 289 29.47 -5.03 8.90
N LEU A 290 28.80 -4.91 7.77
CA LEU A 290 28.67 -3.68 7.00
C LEU A 290 28.14 -2.54 7.88
N SER A 291 28.73 -1.34 7.79
CA SER A 291 28.18 -0.13 8.39
C SER A 291 27.46 0.70 7.33
N ALA A 292 26.11 0.75 7.44
CA ALA A 292 25.25 1.46 6.49
C ALA A 292 24.05 2.12 7.20
N LYS A 293 24.34 2.80 8.32
CA LYS A 293 23.32 3.51 9.12
C LYS A 293 22.68 4.62 8.29
N GLY A 294 21.35 4.65 8.26
CA GLY A 294 20.60 5.65 7.48
C GLY A 294 20.84 5.60 5.97
N ALA A 295 21.49 4.54 5.45
CA ALA A 295 21.71 4.39 4.02
C ALA A 295 20.39 4.09 3.28
N VAL A 296 20.31 4.46 1.99
CA VAL A 296 19.15 4.25 1.15
C VAL A 296 19.41 3.09 0.19
N PHE A 297 18.70 1.97 0.41
CA PHE A 297 18.73 0.76 -0.40
C PHE A 297 17.46 0.58 -1.23
N TYR A 298 16.51 1.50 -1.14
CA TYR A 298 15.18 1.37 -1.72
C TYR A 298 15.17 0.60 -3.06
N GLY A 299 14.39 -0.48 -3.13
CA GLY A 299 14.16 -1.24 -4.34
C GLY A 299 15.34 -2.11 -4.83
N LEU A 300 16.45 -2.23 -4.05
CA LEU A 300 17.57 -3.06 -4.43
C LEU A 300 17.20 -4.56 -4.40
N ASP A 301 17.77 -5.29 -5.36
CA ASP A 301 17.83 -6.75 -5.26
C ASP A 301 19.00 -7.15 -4.36
N MET A 302 18.65 -7.64 -3.16
CA MET A 302 19.56 -8.08 -2.10
C MET A 302 19.33 -9.56 -1.76
N GLU A 303 18.78 -10.34 -2.71
CA GLU A 303 18.51 -11.77 -2.48
C GLU A 303 19.78 -12.51 -2.05
N GLY A 304 19.70 -13.25 -0.95
CA GLY A 304 20.81 -14.05 -0.42
C GLY A 304 22.02 -13.25 0.04
N VAL A 305 21.93 -11.93 0.20
CA VAL A 305 23.01 -11.10 0.75
C VAL A 305 23.33 -11.52 2.18
N GLN A 306 24.61 -11.53 2.53
CA GLN A 306 25.07 -11.82 3.88
C GLN A 306 25.34 -10.50 4.62
N LEU A 307 24.55 -10.21 5.63
CA LEU A 307 24.56 -8.98 6.44
C LEU A 307 24.63 -9.30 7.93
N GLN A 308 25.26 -10.40 8.30
CA GLN A 308 25.41 -10.80 9.71
C GLN A 308 26.10 -9.71 10.51
N GLY A 309 25.46 -9.29 11.60
CA GLY A 309 25.99 -8.24 12.46
C GLY A 309 26.11 -6.85 11.82
N ALA A 310 25.50 -6.63 10.65
CA ALA A 310 25.52 -5.35 9.97
C ALA A 310 24.81 -4.25 10.78
N HIS A 311 25.29 -3.01 10.64
CA HIS A 311 24.75 -1.80 11.25
C HIS A 311 23.87 -1.07 10.24
N LEU A 312 22.55 -1.30 10.32
CA LEU A 312 21.52 -0.81 9.41
C LEU A 312 20.51 0.09 10.15
N GLU A 313 20.89 0.66 11.30
CA GLU A 313 20.03 1.53 12.08
C GLU A 313 19.50 2.69 11.23
N GLY A 314 18.18 2.86 11.15
CA GLY A 314 17.53 3.90 10.36
C GLY A 314 17.66 3.76 8.83
N ALA A 315 18.23 2.66 8.33
CA ALA A 315 18.37 2.46 6.89
C ALA A 315 17.00 2.35 6.17
N ASP A 316 16.95 2.84 4.94
CA ASP A 316 15.76 2.73 4.07
C ASP A 316 15.89 1.49 3.17
N LEU A 317 15.24 0.42 3.60
CA LEU A 317 15.20 -0.87 2.92
C LEU A 317 13.82 -1.13 2.28
N ARG A 318 12.99 -0.10 2.11
CA ARG A 318 11.65 -0.25 1.53
C ARG A 318 11.71 -0.86 0.13
N ALA A 319 10.76 -1.75 -0.15
CA ALA A 319 10.63 -2.47 -1.43
C ALA A 319 11.88 -3.25 -1.87
N CYS A 320 12.83 -3.57 -0.98
CA CYS A 320 13.98 -4.41 -1.29
C CYS A 320 13.58 -5.88 -1.41
N ASN A 321 14.26 -6.60 -2.31
CA ASN A 321 14.24 -8.05 -2.32
C ASN A 321 15.33 -8.58 -1.36
N LEU A 322 14.92 -8.99 -0.16
CA LEU A 322 15.78 -9.55 0.89
C LEU A 322 15.52 -11.06 1.10
N ARG A 323 14.95 -11.72 0.10
CA ARG A 323 14.72 -13.18 0.17
C ARG A 323 15.99 -13.91 0.50
N ARG A 324 15.92 -14.85 1.45
CA ARG A 324 17.08 -15.66 1.89
C ARG A 324 18.28 -14.84 2.35
N ALA A 325 18.12 -13.54 2.62
CA ALA A 325 19.18 -12.72 3.19
C ALA A 325 19.55 -13.22 4.59
N ASP A 326 20.84 -13.18 4.93
CA ASP A 326 21.30 -13.50 6.27
C ASP A 326 21.52 -12.21 7.08
N LEU A 327 20.56 -11.89 7.92
CA LEU A 327 20.51 -10.71 8.79
C LEU A 327 20.71 -11.09 10.27
N ARG A 328 21.25 -12.27 10.57
CA ARG A 328 21.47 -12.70 11.96
C ARG A 328 22.34 -11.70 12.70
N GLY A 329 21.87 -11.28 13.88
CA GLY A 329 22.57 -10.30 14.71
C GLY A 329 22.67 -8.90 14.12
N ALA A 330 21.99 -8.61 13.00
CA ALA A 330 21.98 -7.26 12.41
C ALA A 330 21.23 -6.27 13.29
N ARG A 331 21.64 -5.00 13.24
CA ARG A 331 21.01 -3.88 13.93
C ARG A 331 20.16 -3.10 12.96
N LEU A 332 18.85 -3.29 13.05
CA LEU A 332 17.83 -2.69 12.19
C LEU A 332 16.94 -1.69 12.96
N MET A 333 17.41 -1.19 14.10
CA MET A 333 16.63 -0.26 14.92
C MET A 333 16.17 0.95 14.11
N GLY A 334 14.85 1.19 14.05
CA GLY A 334 14.24 2.28 13.28
C GLY A 334 14.39 2.17 11.77
N ALA A 335 14.85 1.03 11.23
CA ALA A 335 14.94 0.82 9.79
C ALA A 335 13.55 0.79 9.14
N LYS A 336 13.46 1.21 7.86
CA LYS A 336 12.25 1.22 7.07
C LYS A 336 12.26 0.01 6.13
N LEU A 337 11.38 -0.97 6.36
CA LEU A 337 11.26 -2.24 5.61
C LEU A 337 9.90 -2.38 4.92
N SER A 338 9.09 -1.31 4.85
CA SER A 338 7.74 -1.41 4.29
C SER A 338 7.76 -1.93 2.86
N GLY A 339 6.92 -2.95 2.59
CA GLY A 339 6.81 -3.59 1.28
C GLY A 339 8.03 -4.40 0.83
N SER A 340 8.99 -4.71 1.72
CA SER A 340 10.14 -5.56 1.40
C SER A 340 9.75 -7.04 1.41
N ASP A 341 10.43 -7.82 0.60
CA ASP A 341 10.33 -9.28 0.54
C ASP A 341 11.45 -9.91 1.37
N LEU A 342 11.14 -10.39 2.58
CA LEU A 342 12.07 -11.07 3.49
C LEU A 342 11.75 -12.58 3.61
N ARG A 343 11.10 -13.16 2.62
CA ARG A 343 10.77 -14.60 2.65
C ARG A 343 12.02 -15.44 2.82
N GLU A 344 11.94 -16.43 3.71
CA GLU A 344 13.05 -17.35 3.98
C GLU A 344 14.33 -16.64 4.51
N ALA A 345 14.27 -15.35 4.91
CA ALA A 345 15.40 -14.63 5.48
C ALA A 345 15.75 -15.14 6.88
N LEU A 346 17.01 -15.03 7.27
CA LEU A 346 17.53 -15.38 8.57
C LEU A 346 17.69 -14.13 9.43
N LEU A 347 16.81 -13.92 10.40
CA LEU A 347 16.77 -12.80 11.32
C LEU A 347 16.94 -13.26 12.78
N GLY A 348 17.43 -14.47 12.97
CA GLY A 348 17.69 -15.04 14.28
C GLY A 348 18.96 -14.50 14.93
N PRO A 349 19.38 -15.07 16.08
CA PRO A 349 20.60 -14.65 16.76
C PRO A 349 21.84 -15.13 16.00
N LEU A 350 22.88 -14.29 16.01
CA LEU A 350 24.22 -14.60 15.54
C LEU A 350 25.06 -15.11 16.71
N MET A 351 25.71 -16.25 16.57
CA MET A 351 26.67 -16.74 17.56
C MET A 351 28.01 -16.01 17.36
N ILE A 352 28.43 -15.23 18.35
CA ILE A 352 29.66 -14.43 18.33
C ILE A 352 30.74 -14.92 19.30
N GLY A 353 30.51 -16.07 19.93
CA GLY A 353 31.43 -16.73 20.86
C GLY A 353 30.74 -17.85 21.63
N PRO A 354 31.47 -18.63 22.43
CA PRO A 354 30.88 -19.64 23.29
C PRO A 354 29.78 -19.01 24.15
N GLU A 355 28.56 -19.52 24.05
CA GLU A 355 27.38 -19.08 24.83
C GLU A 355 26.97 -17.62 24.62
N ARG A 356 27.57 -16.89 23.67
CA ARG A 356 27.23 -15.49 23.39
C ARG A 356 26.46 -15.34 22.07
N LEU A 357 25.18 -15.05 22.21
CA LEU A 357 24.27 -14.79 21.07
C LEU A 357 24.03 -13.28 20.93
N LEU A 358 24.10 -12.78 19.70
CA LEU A 358 23.71 -11.43 19.32
C LEU A 358 22.35 -11.52 18.60
N PRO A 359 21.24 -11.05 19.19
CA PRO A 359 19.94 -11.06 18.53
C PRO A 359 19.90 -10.07 17.36
N CYS A 360 19.03 -10.32 16.39
CA CYS A 360 18.67 -9.32 15.40
C CYS A 360 17.77 -8.26 16.07
N ASP A 361 18.23 -7.00 16.09
CA ASP A 361 17.53 -5.90 16.74
C ASP A 361 16.77 -5.07 15.71
N MET A 362 15.43 -5.24 15.71
CA MET A 362 14.46 -4.55 14.88
C MET A 362 13.58 -3.60 15.72
N THR A 363 14.07 -3.13 16.86
CA THR A 363 13.34 -2.18 17.73
C THR A 363 12.90 -0.96 16.92
N ARG A 364 11.62 -0.58 17.02
CA ARG A 364 11.01 0.54 16.28
C ARG A 364 11.12 0.42 14.74
N VAL A 365 11.27 -0.78 14.22
CA VAL A 365 11.26 -1.01 12.76
C VAL A 365 9.91 -0.60 12.17
N VAL A 366 9.90 -0.04 10.96
CA VAL A 366 8.69 0.21 10.19
C VAL A 366 8.64 -0.80 9.04
N ALA A 367 7.84 -1.86 9.19
CA ALA A 367 7.81 -3.00 8.27
C ALA A 367 6.38 -3.26 7.72
N LYS A 368 5.64 -2.18 7.45
CA LYS A 368 4.26 -2.24 6.97
C LYS A 368 4.16 -3.00 5.64
N GLY A 369 3.31 -4.03 5.59
CA GLY A 369 3.13 -4.85 4.41
C GLY A 369 4.37 -5.62 3.96
N ALA A 370 5.39 -5.78 4.81
CA ALA A 370 6.55 -6.60 4.52
C ALA A 370 6.21 -8.10 4.58
N ASP A 371 6.86 -8.90 3.76
CA ASP A 371 6.65 -10.35 3.73
C ASP A 371 7.79 -11.10 4.45
N PHE A 372 7.53 -11.58 5.66
CA PHE A 372 8.41 -12.40 6.47
C PHE A 372 8.05 -13.89 6.41
N SER A 373 7.24 -14.32 5.44
CA SER A 373 6.80 -15.72 5.43
C SER A 373 8.00 -16.67 5.33
N GLN A 374 7.96 -17.76 6.12
CA GLN A 374 9.03 -18.75 6.25
C GLN A 374 10.37 -18.20 6.79
N ALA A 375 10.45 -16.96 7.28
CA ALA A 375 11.67 -16.40 7.86
C ALA A 375 12.01 -17.04 9.22
N ASP A 376 13.30 -17.17 9.52
CA ASP A 376 13.77 -17.54 10.86
C ASP A 376 13.99 -16.27 11.68
N MET A 377 13.08 -15.99 12.60
CA MET A 377 13.05 -14.79 13.44
C MET A 377 13.17 -15.14 14.93
N ARG A 378 13.78 -16.27 15.25
CA ARG A 378 14.00 -16.68 16.64
C ARG A 378 14.74 -15.61 17.41
N GLN A 379 14.25 -15.26 18.60
CA GLN A 379 14.85 -14.23 19.46
C GLN A 379 15.03 -12.85 18.79
N ALA A 380 14.36 -12.58 17.67
CA ALA A 380 14.37 -11.25 17.07
C ALA A 380 13.63 -10.25 17.98
N ILE A 381 14.15 -9.02 18.08
CA ILE A 381 13.60 -7.97 18.93
C ILE A 381 12.83 -7.00 18.03
N MET A 382 11.49 -6.96 18.12
CA MET A 382 10.62 -6.09 17.31
C MET A 382 9.81 -5.13 18.19
N VAL A 383 10.33 -4.78 19.35
CA VAL A 383 9.69 -3.92 20.35
C VAL A 383 9.36 -2.55 19.74
N PHE A 384 8.11 -2.09 19.93
CA PHE A 384 7.57 -0.85 19.35
C PHE A 384 7.62 -0.78 17.82
N GLY A 385 7.80 -1.91 17.12
CA GLY A 385 7.78 -1.96 15.66
C GLY A 385 6.40 -1.72 15.10
N ASP A 386 6.31 -1.12 13.89
CA ASP A 386 5.07 -1.07 13.12
C ASP A 386 5.07 -2.18 12.07
N LEU A 387 4.32 -3.23 12.35
CA LEU A 387 4.21 -4.47 11.58
C LEU A 387 2.85 -4.57 10.86
N SER A 388 2.15 -3.45 10.70
CA SER A 388 0.81 -3.40 10.11
C SER A 388 0.80 -4.10 8.74
N ARG A 389 -0.19 -4.97 8.51
CA ARG A 389 -0.39 -5.72 7.27
C ARG A 389 0.77 -6.61 6.82
N SER A 390 1.76 -6.88 7.67
CA SER A 390 2.88 -7.78 7.36
C SER A 390 2.44 -9.24 7.35
N ASN A 391 3.17 -10.06 6.61
CA ASN A 391 2.92 -11.49 6.50
C ASN A 391 4.01 -12.30 7.22
N PHE A 392 3.65 -12.98 8.30
CA PHE A 392 4.53 -13.90 9.06
C PHE A 392 4.14 -15.37 8.89
N THR A 393 3.38 -15.70 7.85
CA THR A 393 2.93 -17.09 7.64
C THR A 393 4.10 -18.07 7.58
N GLY A 394 4.14 -19.02 8.50
CA GLY A 394 5.21 -20.00 8.59
C GLY A 394 6.54 -19.46 9.12
N ALA A 395 6.62 -18.21 9.57
CA ALA A 395 7.82 -17.67 10.21
C ALA A 395 8.07 -18.34 11.58
N ASN A 396 9.34 -18.56 11.90
CA ASN A 396 9.74 -19.09 13.22
C ASN A 396 9.98 -17.93 14.20
N LEU A 397 8.97 -17.64 15.03
CA LEU A 397 8.97 -16.54 16.00
C LEU A 397 9.29 -17.00 17.45
N ARG A 398 9.94 -18.15 17.64
CA ARG A 398 10.25 -18.66 18.99
C ARG A 398 11.11 -17.65 19.75
N GLN A 399 10.63 -17.24 20.93
CA GLN A 399 11.29 -16.24 21.80
C GLN A 399 11.51 -14.87 21.13
N ALA A 400 10.80 -14.57 20.04
CA ALA A 400 10.81 -13.22 19.48
C ALA A 400 10.04 -12.25 20.40
N ASP A 401 10.57 -11.03 20.56
CA ASP A 401 9.96 -9.99 21.38
C ASP A 401 9.17 -9.01 20.51
N LEU A 402 7.84 -9.08 20.64
CA LEU A 402 6.87 -8.23 19.93
C LEU A 402 6.21 -7.20 20.87
N THR A 403 6.81 -6.95 22.04
CA THR A 403 6.23 -6.06 23.06
C THR A 403 5.91 -4.68 22.45
N ALA A 404 4.68 -4.23 22.65
CA ALA A 404 4.16 -2.96 22.14
C ALA A 404 4.31 -2.76 20.62
N ALA A 405 4.46 -3.83 19.84
CA ALA A 405 4.45 -3.74 18.37
C ALA A 405 3.04 -3.46 17.86
N HIS A 406 2.91 -2.49 16.95
CA HIS A 406 1.68 -2.18 16.24
C HIS A 406 1.50 -3.13 15.05
N ARG A 407 0.40 -3.93 15.02
CA ARG A 407 0.26 -5.06 14.08
C ARG A 407 -1.14 -5.26 13.49
N PRO A 408 -1.94 -4.22 13.24
CA PRO A 408 -3.25 -4.39 12.62
C PRO A 408 -3.11 -5.01 11.21
N GLY A 409 -3.95 -6.00 10.92
CA GLY A 409 -3.94 -6.70 9.64
C GLY A 409 -2.71 -7.59 9.39
N ALA A 410 -1.79 -7.75 10.36
CA ALA A 410 -0.69 -8.68 10.24
C ALA A 410 -1.18 -10.14 10.27
N ARG A 411 -0.56 -11.00 9.46
CA ARG A 411 -0.95 -12.42 9.32
C ARG A 411 0.14 -13.34 9.85
N GLY A 412 -0.25 -14.51 10.37
CA GLY A 412 0.69 -15.53 10.83
C GLY A 412 1.35 -15.24 12.18
N LEU A 413 0.92 -14.21 12.89
CA LEU A 413 1.36 -13.94 14.26
C LEU A 413 0.56 -14.77 15.27
N PRO A 414 1.17 -15.19 16.39
CA PRO A 414 0.46 -15.87 17.47
C PRO A 414 -0.59 -14.92 18.08
N GLN A 415 -1.79 -15.47 18.35
CA GLN A 415 -2.93 -14.70 18.88
C GLN A 415 -2.75 -14.23 20.35
N HIS A 416 -1.73 -14.69 21.05
CA HIS A 416 -1.52 -14.43 22.48
C HIS A 416 -0.15 -13.79 22.75
N ALA A 417 0.01 -12.51 22.41
CA ALA A 417 1.16 -11.74 22.84
C ALA A 417 0.77 -10.44 23.60
N ASP A 418 -0.51 -10.31 24.00
CA ASP A 418 -1.00 -9.13 24.74
C ASP A 418 -1.30 -9.42 26.21
N SER A 419 -0.85 -10.56 26.75
CA SER A 419 -1.03 -10.92 28.18
C SER A 419 0.28 -11.38 28.80
N ALA A 420 1.17 -10.40 29.05
CA ALA A 420 2.10 -10.48 30.18
C ALA A 420 2.03 -9.13 30.87
N SER A 421 1.15 -9.07 31.87
CA SER A 421 1.06 -8.03 32.91
C SER A 421 2.39 -7.84 33.64
#